data_f6488cb592c3590eee5b0ecfdfa794af
#
_entry.id   f6488cb592c3590eee5b0ecfdfa794af
#
_cell.length_a   1.000
_cell.length_b   1.000
_cell.length_c   1.000
_cell.angle_alpha   90.00
_cell.angle_beta   90.00
_cell.angle_gamma   90.00
#
_symmetry.space_group_name_H-M   'P 1'
#
loop_
_entity.id
_entity.type
_entity.pdbx_description
1 polymer ?
#
loop_
_entity_poly.entity_id
_entity_poly.type
_entity_poly.pdbx_seq_one_letter_code
_entity_poly.pdbx_strand_id
1 'polypeptide(L)'
;NVHPGYAKDKMLNASLLAVEFASWLPVAQRPEHTIGYEGFFHLTGISGTVEEASLSYIIRDHVRTAFERKKELLHELVKRMNEMHPGSTTLELRDQYYNMREVVEPKKFIVDLAFDAMKEAGVTPLVKPIRGGTDGARLSFMGLPCPNIFAGGLNFHGRYEFLPVKSLE
;
A
#
# COMPACT_ATOMS: atom_id res chain seq x y z
N ASN A 1 -26.84 15.62 11.86
CA ASN A 1 -27.18 16.49 10.74
C ASN A 1 -28.29 17.47 11.13
N VAL A 2 -28.21 18.72 10.67
CA VAL A 2 -29.20 19.79 10.88
C VAL A 2 -29.32 20.60 9.60
N HIS A 3 -30.41 21.38 9.47
CA HIS A 3 -30.57 22.29 8.34
C HIS A 3 -29.40 23.29 8.27
N PRO A 4 -28.76 23.49 7.10
CA PRO A 4 -27.53 24.30 6.97
C PRO A 4 -27.69 25.74 7.52
N GLY A 5 -28.85 26.35 7.38
CA GLY A 5 -29.15 27.69 7.91
C GLY A 5 -29.11 27.81 9.44
N TYR A 6 -29.11 26.69 10.16
CA TYR A 6 -29.10 26.62 11.63
C TYR A 6 -27.94 25.77 12.16
N ALA A 7 -26.90 25.55 11.31
CA ALA A 7 -25.83 24.59 11.55
C ALA A 7 -24.71 25.09 12.48
N LYS A 8 -24.65 26.42 12.76
CA LYS A 8 -23.60 27.00 13.58
C LYS A 8 -23.53 26.28 14.93
N ASP A 9 -22.35 25.82 15.31
CA ASP A 9 -22.02 25.14 16.57
C ASP A 9 -22.83 23.83 16.83
N LYS A 10 -23.47 23.26 15.77
CA LYS A 10 -24.28 22.05 15.86
C LYS A 10 -23.96 20.97 14.85
N MET A 11 -23.54 21.39 13.65
CA MET A 11 -23.27 20.43 12.57
C MET A 11 -21.84 19.92 12.63
N LEU A 12 -21.70 18.62 12.64
CA LEU A 12 -20.44 17.93 12.33
C LEU A 12 -20.61 17.26 10.97
N ASN A 13 -19.77 17.62 10.01
CA ASN A 13 -19.86 17.10 8.64
C ASN A 13 -18.80 16.01 8.45
N ALA A 14 -19.25 14.76 8.33
CA ALA A 14 -18.37 13.60 8.21
C ALA A 14 -17.46 13.67 6.97
N SER A 15 -17.94 14.19 5.84
CA SER A 15 -17.12 14.37 4.65
C SER A 15 -15.96 15.34 4.88
N LEU A 16 -16.18 16.42 5.64
CA LEU A 16 -15.13 17.38 5.97
C LEU A 16 -14.11 16.78 6.94
N LEU A 17 -14.56 15.99 7.92
CA LEU A 17 -13.64 15.25 8.81
C LEU A 17 -12.78 14.26 8.04
N ALA A 18 -13.33 13.57 7.03
CA ALA A 18 -12.56 12.66 6.18
C ALA A 18 -11.49 13.41 5.37
N VAL A 19 -11.81 14.57 4.80
CA VAL A 19 -10.84 15.42 4.10
C VAL A 19 -9.76 15.92 5.05
N GLU A 20 -10.13 16.38 6.24
CA GLU A 20 -9.19 16.82 7.26
C GLU A 20 -8.25 15.69 7.67
N PHE A 21 -8.77 14.49 7.99
CA PHE A 21 -7.97 13.32 8.31
C PHE A 21 -6.97 12.99 7.21
N ALA A 22 -7.42 12.97 5.95
CA ALA A 22 -6.56 12.71 4.79
C ALA A 22 -5.43 13.76 4.65
N SER A 23 -5.68 15.00 5.06
CA SER A 23 -4.68 16.07 5.03
C SER A 23 -3.57 15.94 6.09
N TRP A 24 -3.82 15.19 7.16
CA TRP A 24 -2.83 14.94 8.22
C TRP A 24 -1.78 13.90 7.83
N LEU A 25 -2.08 13.06 6.83
CA LEU A 25 -1.11 12.08 6.34
C LEU A 25 0.01 12.76 5.54
N PRO A 26 1.26 12.32 5.70
CA PRO A 26 2.41 12.98 5.09
C PRO A 26 2.36 12.90 3.55
N VAL A 27 2.27 14.04 2.91
CA VAL A 27 2.22 14.18 1.43
C VAL A 27 3.44 13.51 0.78
N ALA A 28 4.63 13.65 1.39
CA ALA A 28 5.86 13.03 0.91
C ALA A 28 5.83 11.48 0.92
N GLN A 29 4.88 10.87 1.63
CA GLN A 29 4.70 9.42 1.68
C GLN A 29 3.51 8.95 0.83
N ARG A 30 3.11 9.68 -0.18
CA ARG A 30 2.17 9.21 -1.20
C ARG A 30 2.91 8.46 -2.32
N PRO A 31 2.27 7.54 -3.04
CA PRO A 31 2.90 6.79 -4.13
C PRO A 31 3.58 7.66 -5.17
N GLU A 32 2.98 8.82 -5.51
CA GLU A 32 3.49 9.77 -6.49
C GLU A 32 4.76 10.51 -6.04
N HIS A 33 5.12 10.44 -4.75
CA HIS A 33 6.30 11.11 -4.17
C HIS A 33 7.35 10.13 -3.63
N THR A 34 7.16 8.83 -3.84
CA THR A 34 8.01 7.78 -3.28
C THR A 34 8.56 6.85 -4.36
N ILE A 35 9.77 6.35 -4.19
CA ILE A 35 10.47 5.50 -5.16
C ILE A 35 11.22 4.35 -4.47
N GLY A 36 11.53 3.30 -5.20
CA GLY A 36 12.40 2.21 -4.74
C GLY A 36 11.84 1.49 -3.51
N TYR A 37 12.56 1.53 -2.41
CA TYR A 37 12.20 0.87 -1.14
C TYR A 37 11.38 1.74 -0.18
N GLU A 38 11.07 2.96 -0.54
CA GLU A 38 10.27 3.86 0.28
C GLU A 38 8.83 3.36 0.41
N GLY A 39 8.32 3.36 1.63
CA GLY A 39 6.94 3.01 1.91
C GLY A 39 5.98 4.16 1.66
N PHE A 40 4.68 3.87 1.56
CA PHE A 40 3.67 4.87 1.25
C PHE A 40 2.31 4.61 1.91
N PHE A 41 1.49 5.66 1.94
CA PHE A 41 0.05 5.63 2.16
C PHE A 41 -0.64 5.95 0.83
N HIS A 42 -1.40 5.01 0.30
CA HIS A 42 -2.15 5.19 -0.94
C HIS A 42 -3.64 5.26 -0.67
N LEU A 43 -4.23 6.43 -0.84
CA LEU A 43 -5.68 6.59 -0.78
C LEU A 43 -6.29 5.93 -2.03
N THR A 44 -7.05 4.87 -1.82
CA THR A 44 -7.68 4.10 -2.92
C THR A 44 -9.16 4.42 -3.09
N GLY A 45 -9.77 5.01 -2.08
CA GLY A 45 -11.19 5.38 -2.15
C GLY A 45 -11.56 6.40 -1.08
N ILE A 46 -12.46 7.29 -1.44
CA ILE A 46 -13.14 8.22 -0.57
C ILE A 46 -14.61 8.26 -0.95
N SER A 47 -15.48 8.14 0.05
CA SER A 47 -16.91 8.35 -0.12
C SER A 47 -17.48 9.02 1.12
N GLY A 48 -18.56 9.77 0.96
CA GLY A 48 -19.15 10.41 2.13
C GLY A 48 -20.37 11.29 1.83
N THR A 49 -21.09 11.50 2.91
CA THR A 49 -22.18 12.46 3.06
C THR A 49 -21.90 13.36 4.25
N VAL A 50 -22.88 14.16 4.67
CA VAL A 50 -22.78 14.94 5.90
C VAL A 50 -22.76 14.04 7.15
N GLU A 51 -23.40 12.88 7.09
CA GLU A 51 -23.62 12.00 8.25
C GLU A 51 -22.53 10.93 8.38
N GLU A 52 -22.03 10.42 7.26
CA GLU A 52 -21.07 9.32 7.20
C GLU A 52 -20.05 9.54 6.09
N ALA A 53 -18.82 9.17 6.35
CA ALA A 53 -17.77 9.16 5.33
C ALA A 53 -16.78 8.01 5.57
N SER A 54 -16.15 7.53 4.50
CA SER A 54 -15.13 6.50 4.57
C SER A 54 -13.93 6.84 3.71
N LEU A 55 -12.75 6.45 4.21
CA LEU A 55 -11.47 6.51 3.53
C LEU A 55 -10.88 5.10 3.45
N SER A 56 -10.45 4.70 2.27
CA SER A 56 -9.76 3.42 2.07
C SER A 56 -8.31 3.68 1.70
N TYR A 57 -7.39 3.06 2.44
CA TYR A 57 -5.96 3.18 2.21
C TYR A 57 -5.29 1.83 2.03
N ILE A 58 -4.30 1.78 1.16
CA ILE A 58 -3.28 0.74 1.14
C ILE A 58 -2.01 1.32 1.74
N ILE A 59 -1.44 0.61 2.72
CA ILE A 59 -0.16 0.95 3.33
C ILE A 59 0.87 -0.06 2.85
N ARG A 60 2.04 0.42 2.42
CA ARG A 60 3.16 -0.44 2.02
C ARG A 60 4.45 0.08 2.63
N ASP A 61 5.29 -0.84 3.05
CA ASP A 61 6.68 -0.57 3.39
C ASP A 61 7.49 -1.86 3.24
N HIS A 62 8.74 -1.75 2.81
CA HIS A 62 9.64 -2.89 2.70
C HIS A 62 10.27 -3.25 4.05
N VAL A 63 10.33 -2.28 4.97
CA VAL A 63 10.91 -2.45 6.30
C VAL A 63 9.78 -2.63 7.31
N ARG A 64 9.76 -3.77 8.00
CA ARG A 64 8.70 -4.11 8.96
C ARG A 64 8.50 -3.05 10.04
N THR A 65 9.58 -2.56 10.64
CA THR A 65 9.47 -1.52 11.67
C THR A 65 8.92 -0.20 11.15
N ALA A 66 9.20 0.18 9.90
CA ALA A 66 8.63 1.35 9.27
C ALA A 66 7.14 1.13 8.90
N PHE A 67 6.78 -0.09 8.52
CA PHE A 67 5.39 -0.48 8.29
C PHE A 67 4.56 -0.37 9.58
N GLU A 68 5.05 -0.91 10.69
CA GLU A 68 4.35 -0.82 11.98
C GLU A 68 4.21 0.65 12.45
N ARG A 69 5.25 1.48 12.29
CA ARG A 69 5.16 2.93 12.59
C ARG A 69 4.09 3.64 11.76
N LYS A 70 3.85 3.22 10.52
CA LYS A 70 2.76 3.77 9.71
C LYS A 70 1.38 3.41 10.29
N LYS A 71 1.22 2.21 10.83
CA LYS A 71 -0.01 1.79 11.51
C LYS A 71 -0.20 2.56 12.81
N GLU A 72 0.87 2.72 13.60
CA GLU A 72 0.87 3.53 14.83
C GLU A 72 0.43 4.97 14.53
N LEU A 73 0.98 5.59 13.48
CA LEU A 73 0.56 6.93 13.06
C LEU A 73 -0.95 7.01 12.79
N LEU A 74 -1.54 6.02 12.14
CA LEU A 74 -2.99 6.02 11.91
C LEU A 74 -3.77 5.94 13.21
N HIS A 75 -3.34 5.13 14.18
CA HIS A 75 -3.96 5.07 15.49
C HIS A 75 -3.88 6.42 16.24
N GLU A 76 -2.72 7.08 16.16
CA GLU A 76 -2.53 8.40 16.75
C GLU A 76 -3.44 9.46 16.11
N LEU A 77 -3.56 9.44 14.77
CA LEU A 77 -4.42 10.37 14.04
C LEU A 77 -5.90 10.15 14.34
N VAL A 78 -6.35 8.89 14.45
CA VAL A 78 -7.72 8.55 14.87
C VAL A 78 -7.97 8.99 16.31
N LYS A 79 -7.01 8.76 17.21
CA LYS A 79 -7.10 9.25 18.59
C LYS A 79 -7.26 10.76 18.62
N ARG A 80 -6.42 11.49 17.89
CA ARG A 80 -6.49 12.96 17.78
C ARG A 80 -7.86 13.42 17.26
N MET A 81 -8.38 12.77 16.21
CA MET A 81 -9.70 13.12 15.68
C MET A 81 -10.80 12.92 16.73
N ASN A 82 -10.75 11.83 17.48
CA ASN A 82 -11.73 11.56 18.56
C ASN A 82 -11.54 12.44 19.80
N GLU A 83 -10.38 13.00 20.04
CA GLU A 83 -10.17 14.03 21.06
C GLU A 83 -10.87 15.34 20.67
N MET A 84 -10.85 15.70 19.39
CA MET A 84 -11.52 16.88 18.86
C MET A 84 -13.04 16.67 18.69
N HIS A 85 -13.42 15.46 18.26
CA HIS A 85 -14.81 15.08 17.92
C HIS A 85 -15.10 13.69 18.50
N PRO A 86 -15.50 13.58 19.77
CA PRO A 86 -15.64 12.32 20.48
C PRO A 86 -16.51 11.30 19.75
N GLY A 87 -15.96 10.09 19.51
CA GLY A 87 -16.68 8.99 18.88
C GLY A 87 -16.93 9.13 17.37
N SER A 88 -16.32 10.13 16.72
CA SER A 88 -16.56 10.41 15.29
C SER A 88 -15.82 9.47 14.34
N THR A 89 -14.74 8.83 14.77
CA THR A 89 -13.84 8.13 13.87
C THR A 89 -13.46 6.75 14.40
N THR A 90 -13.54 5.75 13.53
CA THR A 90 -13.08 4.39 13.78
C THR A 90 -12.00 4.01 12.78
N LEU A 91 -11.13 3.07 13.14
CA LEU A 91 -10.07 2.55 12.29
C LEU A 91 -10.17 1.02 12.23
N GLU A 92 -10.19 0.49 11.02
CA GLU A 92 -10.02 -0.93 10.79
C GLU A 92 -8.71 -1.16 10.03
N LEU A 93 -7.81 -1.98 10.59
CA LEU A 93 -6.56 -2.38 9.97
C LEU A 93 -6.58 -3.90 9.71
N ARG A 94 -6.18 -4.28 8.50
CA ARG A 94 -6.04 -5.68 8.10
C ARG A 94 -4.70 -5.89 7.42
N ASP A 95 -3.84 -6.71 8.02
CA ASP A 95 -2.59 -7.12 7.41
C ASP A 95 -2.90 -8.15 6.31
N GLN A 96 -2.34 -7.94 5.12
CA GLN A 96 -2.50 -8.85 3.99
C GLN A 96 -1.33 -9.84 3.93
N TYR A 97 -0.10 -9.33 3.99
CA TYR A 97 1.17 -10.06 3.98
C TYR A 97 2.31 -9.09 4.29
N TYR A 98 3.44 -9.64 4.68
CA TYR A 98 4.68 -8.91 4.90
C TYR A 98 5.64 -9.05 3.70
N ASN A 99 6.83 -8.46 3.80
CA ASN A 99 7.85 -8.63 2.78
C ASN A 99 8.30 -10.10 2.72
N MET A 100 8.15 -10.75 1.57
CA MET A 100 8.52 -12.16 1.38
C MET A 100 10.01 -12.44 1.58
N ARG A 101 10.86 -11.41 1.60
CA ARG A 101 12.29 -11.57 1.84
C ARG A 101 12.58 -12.37 3.11
N GLU A 102 11.81 -12.17 4.17
CA GLU A 102 11.95 -12.91 5.44
C GLU A 102 11.85 -14.44 5.25
N VAL A 103 11.06 -14.88 4.27
CA VAL A 103 10.82 -16.30 3.98
C VAL A 103 11.75 -16.83 2.88
N VAL A 104 12.09 -15.99 1.90
CA VAL A 104 12.93 -16.38 0.74
C VAL A 104 14.41 -16.38 1.09
N GLU A 105 14.89 -15.43 1.90
CA GLU A 105 16.32 -15.29 2.24
C GLU A 105 16.95 -16.59 2.81
N PRO A 106 16.28 -17.32 3.73
CA PRO A 106 16.82 -18.60 4.21
C PRO A 106 16.91 -19.71 3.15
N LYS A 107 16.24 -19.51 2.00
CA LYS A 107 16.19 -20.44 0.86
C LYS A 107 16.72 -19.78 -0.41
N LYS A 108 17.77 -18.99 -0.26
CA LYS A 108 18.35 -18.19 -1.34
C LYS A 108 18.72 -19.00 -2.60
N PHE A 109 18.97 -20.30 -2.46
CA PHE A 109 19.30 -21.17 -3.58
C PHE A 109 18.28 -21.11 -4.74
N ILE A 110 16.98 -20.84 -4.43
CA ILE A 110 15.96 -20.68 -5.49
C ILE A 110 16.17 -19.39 -6.31
N VAL A 111 16.65 -18.34 -5.67
CA VAL A 111 17.00 -17.08 -6.35
C VAL A 111 18.28 -17.27 -7.18
N ASP A 112 19.28 -17.97 -6.62
CA ASP A 112 20.54 -18.26 -7.31
C ASP A 112 20.28 -19.13 -8.55
N LEU A 113 19.43 -20.15 -8.45
CA LEU A 113 19.00 -20.98 -9.59
C LEU A 113 18.33 -20.14 -10.70
N ALA A 114 17.45 -19.21 -10.32
CA ALA A 114 16.81 -18.30 -11.27
C ALA A 114 17.84 -17.39 -11.96
N PHE A 115 18.85 -16.91 -11.22
CA PHE A 115 19.94 -16.11 -11.80
C PHE A 115 20.78 -16.88 -12.79
N ASP A 116 21.12 -18.12 -12.48
CA ASP A 116 21.91 -18.96 -13.38
C ASP A 116 21.12 -19.30 -14.65
N ALA A 117 19.84 -19.66 -14.53
CA ALA A 117 18.98 -19.87 -15.67
C ALA A 117 18.84 -18.63 -16.57
N MET A 118 18.71 -17.44 -15.98
CA MET A 118 18.68 -16.18 -16.75
C MET A 118 19.98 -15.94 -17.51
N LYS A 119 21.14 -16.17 -16.87
CA LYS A 119 22.45 -16.02 -17.53
C LYS A 119 22.63 -17.00 -18.68
N GLU A 120 22.23 -18.26 -18.48
CA GLU A 120 22.26 -19.30 -19.55
C GLU A 120 21.38 -18.90 -20.73
N ALA A 121 20.23 -18.26 -20.48
CA ALA A 121 19.35 -17.70 -21.49
C ALA A 121 19.85 -16.36 -22.10
N GLY A 122 21.04 -15.89 -21.71
CA GLY A 122 21.60 -14.63 -22.21
C GLY A 122 20.96 -13.37 -21.60
N VAL A 123 20.16 -13.52 -20.53
CA VAL A 123 19.50 -12.41 -19.82
C VAL A 123 20.36 -11.98 -18.63
N THR A 124 20.62 -10.68 -18.51
CA THR A 124 21.31 -10.11 -17.34
C THR A 124 20.32 -9.94 -16.18
N PRO A 125 20.49 -10.67 -15.06
CA PRO A 125 19.59 -10.51 -13.91
C PRO A 125 19.69 -9.12 -13.30
N LEU A 126 18.55 -8.50 -13.01
CA LEU A 126 18.47 -7.21 -12.35
C LEU A 126 17.49 -7.29 -11.16
N VAL A 127 18.02 -7.12 -9.95
CA VAL A 127 17.19 -7.10 -8.73
C VAL A 127 16.59 -5.73 -8.52
N LYS A 128 15.26 -5.67 -8.47
CA LYS A 128 14.51 -4.44 -8.18
C LYS A 128 13.46 -4.68 -7.11
N PRO A 129 13.15 -3.67 -6.28
CA PRO A 129 12.05 -3.78 -5.33
C PRO A 129 10.71 -3.83 -6.08
N ILE A 130 9.81 -4.73 -5.65
CA ILE A 130 8.40 -4.72 -6.06
C ILE A 130 7.64 -3.97 -4.98
N ARG A 131 6.99 -2.87 -5.35
CA ARG A 131 6.25 -1.99 -4.44
C ARG A 131 4.77 -2.37 -4.29
N GLY A 132 4.31 -3.29 -5.12
CA GLY A 132 2.96 -3.85 -5.09
C GLY A 132 2.88 -5.17 -4.35
N GLY A 133 1.66 -5.65 -4.13
CA GLY A 133 1.40 -7.01 -3.69
C GLY A 133 1.59 -8.02 -4.82
N THR A 134 2.06 -9.20 -4.47
CA THR A 134 2.19 -10.31 -5.41
C THR A 134 1.68 -11.60 -4.78
N ASP A 135 1.18 -12.50 -5.61
CA ASP A 135 0.79 -13.83 -5.17
C ASP A 135 1.97 -14.59 -4.57
N GLY A 136 3.18 -14.36 -5.10
CA GLY A 136 4.42 -14.93 -4.57
C GLY A 136 4.68 -14.54 -3.11
N ALA A 137 4.36 -13.31 -2.70
CA ALA A 137 4.45 -12.91 -1.31
C ALA A 137 3.48 -13.74 -0.44
N ARG A 138 2.23 -13.86 -0.87
CA ARG A 138 1.23 -14.65 -0.15
C ARG A 138 1.60 -16.12 -0.06
N LEU A 139 1.99 -16.74 -1.17
CA LEU A 139 2.43 -18.13 -1.24
C LEU A 139 3.65 -18.38 -0.33
N SER A 140 4.58 -17.43 -0.27
CA SER A 140 5.76 -17.53 0.59
C SER A 140 5.37 -17.67 2.07
N PHE A 141 4.41 -16.88 2.55
CA PHE A 141 3.91 -16.98 3.93
C PHE A 141 3.00 -18.19 4.17
N MET A 142 2.52 -18.85 3.11
CA MET A 142 1.81 -20.12 3.18
C MET A 142 2.76 -21.35 3.20
N GLY A 143 4.08 -21.12 3.20
CA GLY A 143 5.09 -22.17 3.26
C GLY A 143 5.74 -22.53 1.93
N LEU A 144 5.38 -21.87 0.83
CA LEU A 144 6.01 -22.02 -0.48
C LEU A 144 6.84 -20.76 -0.83
N PRO A 145 8.13 -20.71 -0.54
CA PRO A 145 9.00 -19.61 -0.91
C PRO A 145 8.96 -19.38 -2.42
N CYS A 146 8.43 -18.22 -2.82
CA CYS A 146 8.10 -17.94 -4.20
C CYS A 146 8.61 -16.55 -4.60
N PRO A 147 9.90 -16.41 -4.96
CA PRO A 147 10.45 -15.16 -5.49
C PRO A 147 9.81 -14.80 -6.82
N ASN A 148 9.65 -13.50 -7.07
CA ASN A 148 9.13 -13.04 -8.35
C ASN A 148 10.24 -12.90 -9.38
N ILE A 149 9.93 -13.25 -10.63
CA ILE A 149 10.75 -12.98 -11.80
C ILE A 149 10.02 -11.97 -12.69
N PHE A 150 10.71 -11.49 -13.72
CA PHE A 150 10.13 -10.55 -14.69
C PHE A 150 8.98 -11.18 -15.49
N ALA A 151 8.02 -10.35 -15.89
CA ALA A 151 6.90 -10.71 -16.76
C ALA A 151 6.98 -10.05 -18.14
N GLY A 152 7.94 -9.12 -18.36
CA GLY A 152 8.13 -8.41 -19.62
C GLY A 152 7.08 -7.35 -19.97
N GLY A 153 6.04 -7.20 -19.14
CA GLY A 153 4.98 -6.21 -19.35
C GLY A 153 5.39 -4.79 -18.99
N LEU A 154 4.63 -3.83 -19.50
CA LEU A 154 4.78 -2.40 -19.23
C LEU A 154 3.43 -1.77 -18.90
N ASN A 155 3.46 -0.67 -18.14
CA ASN A 155 2.27 0.08 -17.71
C ASN A 155 1.26 -0.75 -16.92
N PHE A 156 1.74 -1.66 -16.05
CA PHE A 156 0.89 -2.53 -15.23
C PHE A 156 -0.23 -1.77 -14.53
N HIS A 157 -1.44 -2.35 -14.58
CA HIS A 157 -2.70 -1.77 -14.08
C HIS A 157 -3.12 -0.46 -14.75
N GLY A 158 -2.39 0.00 -15.75
CA GLY A 158 -2.72 1.18 -16.52
C GLY A 158 -3.69 0.89 -17.67
N ARG A 159 -4.39 1.94 -18.12
CA ARG A 159 -5.30 1.85 -19.28
C ARG A 159 -4.59 1.37 -20.56
N TYR A 160 -3.27 1.60 -20.64
CA TYR A 160 -2.42 1.25 -21.78
C TYR A 160 -1.38 0.20 -21.37
N GLU A 161 -1.78 -0.77 -20.55
CA GLU A 161 -0.95 -1.93 -20.23
C GLU A 161 -0.71 -2.76 -21.50
N PHE A 162 0.54 -3.16 -21.72
CA PHE A 162 0.90 -3.96 -22.88
C PHE A 162 2.13 -4.84 -22.63
N LEU A 163 2.25 -5.90 -23.41
CA LEU A 163 3.41 -6.79 -23.45
C LEU A 163 4.04 -6.73 -24.83
N PRO A 164 5.29 -6.24 -24.97
CA PRO A 164 6.01 -6.29 -26.25
C PRO A 164 6.23 -7.73 -26.71
N VAL A 165 6.05 -8.02 -28.00
CA VAL A 165 6.26 -9.37 -28.56
C VAL A 165 7.68 -9.89 -28.27
N LYS A 166 8.69 -9.03 -28.39
CA LYS A 166 10.09 -9.36 -28.04
C LYS A 166 10.33 -9.75 -26.58
N SER A 167 9.38 -9.46 -25.69
CA SER A 167 9.47 -9.86 -24.27
C SER A 167 8.84 -11.23 -24.01
N LEU A 168 8.26 -11.86 -25.05
CA LEU A 168 7.70 -13.22 -25.01
C LEU A 168 8.71 -14.28 -25.47
N GLU A 169 9.73 -13.87 -26.22
CA GLU A 169 10.82 -14.71 -26.75
C GLU A 169 11.97 -14.80 -25.74
#